data_b498a18091fd86f048f4ed990568b538
#
_entry.id   b498a18091fd86f048f4ed990568b538
#
_cell.length_a   1.000
_cell.length_b   1.000
_cell.length_c   1.000
_cell.angle_alpha   90.00
_cell.angle_beta   90.00
_cell.angle_gamma   90.00
#
_symmetry.space_group_name_H-M   'P 1'
#
loop_
_entity.id
_entity.type
_entity.pdbx_description
1 polymer ?
#
loop_
_entity_poly.entity_id
_entity_poly.type
_entity_poly.pdbx_seq_one_letter_code
_entity_poly.pdbx_strand_id
1 'polypeptide(L)'
;TIRETNGLAVIFLFLVVVISILVNLLYTYVQYDREYSLSVSQKGIHFGLALLLLFSSLPLLQDTMLSSGDLGYHMLRMMGIKDGILAGQFPVRIAPKWQQGYGYASSIFYGETLLYVGALFRLIGFSFITSYRLFLLFINALTILVAYYSFRKIFEDRNIGLLCTVLYTLSVYRLSKTYICGSLGETFGILFLPLIACGFYLVFAQDVTKKQYHYSWIPLTIGFTGLVQSHLLTGEQAGAFTILLCLILIKKVFRKETFCSLAKTVIYSVLLSAWFLVPFADYMLRGDFVIQHVSGRVIQYRGLYLTNLLFTFFRNGYNVFYSDNGMADSQPMGMGIALTVALLLWAGMLFFRKTTHLRREEKTLGKIAGGFAVLAMWMCLSIFPWDKIHSLNDITATLVSSIQFPNRFLTIATLCAVLVAGVVAKEIKGQYETHGLQFYFAGMMVLTLCSSIYLMDDMLQTADDYRIYGEEGMGSGYIAGAEYLPYGADASLFWPHDPYAAETVNITDYHKDGIKIDMHCENRGDKTETVELPLLYYYGYRAYDKTTGQELTITTSDNYAVCVEVPAGYDGTVQVTFRSPWYWRVAEAVSWLSLLGLIAGVTLEKRRERKAS
;
A
#
# COMPACT_ATOMS: atom_id res chain seq x y z
N THR A 1 32.80 -4.40 15.57
CA THR A 1 31.64 -4.49 14.63
C THR A 1 30.61 -5.53 15.07
N ILE A 2 30.99 -6.78 15.41
CA ILE A 2 30.05 -7.83 15.87
C ILE A 2 29.39 -7.48 17.23
N ARG A 3 30.06 -6.76 18.12
CA ARG A 3 29.50 -6.33 19.41
C ARG A 3 28.49 -5.19 19.28
N GLU A 4 28.67 -4.29 18.32
CA GLU A 4 27.71 -3.20 18.07
C GLU A 4 26.43 -3.70 17.39
N THR A 5 26.53 -4.67 16.48
CA THR A 5 25.38 -5.31 15.84
C THR A 5 24.49 -6.05 16.83
N ASN A 6 25.07 -6.76 17.80
CA ASN A 6 24.30 -7.47 18.82
C ASN A 6 23.56 -6.52 19.77
N GLY A 7 24.12 -5.35 20.08
CA GLY A 7 23.47 -4.33 20.91
C GLY A 7 22.24 -3.73 20.22
N LEU A 8 22.35 -3.39 18.92
CA LEU A 8 21.24 -2.86 18.13
C LEU A 8 20.12 -3.90 17.95
N ALA A 9 20.46 -5.16 17.70
CA ALA A 9 19.48 -6.24 17.60
C ALA A 9 18.69 -6.42 18.91
N VAL A 10 19.38 -6.36 20.07
CA VAL A 10 18.73 -6.43 21.40
C VAL A 10 17.82 -5.23 21.65
N ILE A 11 18.26 -4.01 21.31
CA ILE A 11 17.45 -2.80 21.42
C ILE A 11 16.22 -2.89 20.50
N PHE A 12 16.40 -3.34 19.27
CA PHE A 12 15.30 -3.52 18.33
C PHE A 12 14.29 -4.56 18.84
N LEU A 13 14.77 -5.69 19.32
CA LEU A 13 13.93 -6.73 19.92
C LEU A 13 13.15 -6.19 21.13
N PHE A 14 13.81 -5.43 21.99
CA PHE A 14 13.17 -4.78 23.14
C PHE A 14 12.07 -3.80 22.68
N LEU A 15 12.36 -2.96 21.68
CA LEU A 15 11.39 -2.04 21.11
C LEU A 15 10.19 -2.77 20.49
N VAL A 16 10.43 -3.89 19.76
CA VAL A 16 9.36 -4.73 19.22
C VAL A 16 8.45 -5.25 20.33
N VAL A 17 9.02 -5.77 21.39
CA VAL A 17 8.27 -6.27 22.55
C VAL A 17 7.50 -5.14 23.22
N VAL A 18 8.14 -4.01 23.49
CA VAL A 18 7.49 -2.84 24.12
C VAL A 18 6.35 -2.30 23.26
N ILE A 19 6.57 -2.10 21.96
CA ILE A 19 5.52 -1.66 21.04
C ILE A 19 4.38 -2.67 20.99
N SER A 20 4.68 -3.97 20.93
CA SER A 20 3.67 -5.03 20.96
C SER A 20 2.84 -4.98 22.23
N ILE A 21 3.47 -4.79 23.38
CA ILE A 21 2.78 -4.67 24.66
C ILE A 21 1.90 -3.41 24.67
N LEU A 22 2.44 -2.25 24.27
CA LEU A 22 1.69 -0.99 24.23
C LEU A 22 0.50 -1.04 23.28
N VAL A 23 0.69 -1.59 22.10
CA VAL A 23 -0.38 -1.76 21.10
C VAL A 23 -1.45 -2.73 21.60
N ASN A 24 -1.05 -3.85 22.23
CA ASN A 24 -1.99 -4.78 22.82
C ASN A 24 -2.73 -4.18 24.03
N LEU A 25 -2.07 -3.38 24.86
CA LEU A 25 -2.70 -2.64 25.96
C LEU A 25 -3.70 -1.61 25.43
N LEU A 26 -3.32 -0.82 24.41
CA LEU A 26 -4.21 0.15 23.77
C LEU A 26 -5.42 -0.54 23.14
N TYR A 27 -5.21 -1.64 22.42
CA TYR A 27 -6.26 -2.45 21.84
C TYR A 27 -7.20 -3.00 22.93
N THR A 28 -6.65 -3.48 24.04
CA THR A 28 -7.42 -3.97 25.20
C THR A 28 -8.21 -2.83 25.83
N TYR A 29 -7.60 -1.65 26.02
CA TYR A 29 -8.26 -0.46 26.55
C TYR A 29 -9.43 0.00 25.68
N VAL A 30 -9.28 -0.02 24.36
CA VAL A 30 -10.34 0.36 23.41
C VAL A 30 -11.47 -0.68 23.36
N GLN A 31 -11.15 -1.95 23.57
CA GLN A 31 -12.13 -3.06 23.49
C GLN A 31 -12.88 -3.31 24.81
N TYR A 32 -12.24 -3.06 25.94
CA TYR A 32 -12.76 -3.33 27.28
C TYR A 32 -12.87 -2.02 28.08
N ASP A 33 -14.07 -1.51 28.17
CA ASP A 33 -14.37 -0.34 28.99
C ASP A 33 -14.06 -0.63 30.48
N ARG A 34 -12.97 -0.07 30.98
CA ARG A 34 -12.64 0.21 32.38
C ARG A 34 -12.47 -0.91 33.41
N GLU A 35 -12.75 -2.18 33.15
CA GLU A 35 -12.44 -3.25 34.11
C GLU A 35 -11.24 -4.12 33.65
N TYR A 36 -10.07 -3.85 34.21
CA TYR A 36 -8.80 -4.49 33.90
C TYR A 36 -8.62 -5.85 34.58
N SER A 37 -9.41 -6.85 34.25
CA SER A 37 -9.05 -8.22 34.54
C SER A 37 -9.02 -9.04 33.25
N LEU A 38 -7.83 -9.08 32.61
CA LEU A 38 -7.62 -9.98 31.46
C LEU A 38 -7.71 -11.43 31.94
N SER A 39 -8.63 -12.21 31.36
CA SER A 39 -8.66 -13.65 31.59
C SER A 39 -7.36 -14.32 31.06
N VAL A 40 -7.01 -15.48 31.58
CA VAL A 40 -5.83 -16.27 31.12
C VAL A 40 -5.86 -16.48 29.60
N SER A 41 -7.05 -16.74 29.05
CA SER A 41 -7.26 -16.88 27.60
C SER A 41 -6.94 -15.61 26.81
N GLN A 42 -7.27 -14.44 27.35
CA GLN A 42 -6.96 -13.15 26.71
C GLN A 42 -5.47 -12.86 26.72
N LYS A 43 -4.78 -13.12 27.86
CA LYS A 43 -3.32 -13.00 27.94
C LYS A 43 -2.62 -13.89 26.91
N GLY A 44 -3.12 -15.12 26.72
CA GLY A 44 -2.59 -16.04 25.70
C GLY A 44 -2.71 -15.49 24.28
N ILE A 45 -3.85 -14.87 23.93
CA ILE A 45 -4.04 -14.22 22.61
C ILE A 45 -3.04 -13.07 22.41
N HIS A 46 -2.91 -12.19 23.40
CA HIS A 46 -1.98 -11.06 23.30
C HIS A 46 -0.52 -11.51 23.16
N PHE A 47 -0.14 -12.53 23.94
CA PHE A 47 1.17 -13.15 23.81
C PHE A 47 1.37 -13.76 22.42
N GLY A 48 0.38 -14.49 21.87
CA GLY A 48 0.43 -15.03 20.51
C GLY A 48 0.59 -13.95 19.44
N LEU A 49 -0.12 -12.82 19.56
CA LEU A 49 0.04 -11.69 18.64
C LEU A 49 1.41 -11.03 18.74
N ALA A 50 1.98 -10.92 19.96
CA ALA A 50 3.33 -10.40 20.18
C ALA A 50 4.40 -11.33 19.58
N LEU A 51 4.27 -12.64 19.78
CA LEU A 51 5.14 -13.62 19.13
C LEU A 51 5.04 -13.59 17.61
N LEU A 52 3.83 -13.42 17.07
CA LEU A 52 3.61 -13.28 15.64
C LEU A 52 4.31 -12.03 15.08
N LEU A 53 4.22 -10.89 15.79
CA LEU A 53 4.93 -9.68 15.39
C LEU A 53 6.44 -9.90 15.39
N LEU A 54 6.97 -10.48 16.46
CA LEU A 54 8.40 -10.81 16.56
C LEU A 54 8.84 -11.72 15.40
N PHE A 55 8.14 -12.83 15.18
CA PHE A 55 8.49 -13.79 14.16
C PHE A 55 8.37 -13.19 12.74
N SER A 56 7.28 -12.48 12.44
CA SER A 56 7.09 -11.85 11.13
C SER A 56 8.08 -10.70 10.84
N SER A 57 8.79 -10.23 11.86
CA SER A 57 9.77 -9.13 11.76
C SER A 57 11.23 -9.61 11.88
N LEU A 58 11.49 -10.92 11.93
CA LEU A 58 12.86 -11.46 12.01
C LEU A 58 13.81 -10.90 10.93
N PRO A 59 13.41 -10.76 9.65
CA PRO A 59 14.30 -10.19 8.64
C PRO A 59 14.77 -8.76 8.92
N LEU A 60 14.06 -8.03 9.78
CA LEU A 60 14.43 -6.66 10.17
C LEU A 60 15.54 -6.61 11.22
N LEU A 61 15.99 -7.74 11.76
CA LEU A 61 17.10 -7.81 12.73
C LEU A 61 18.46 -7.66 12.05
N GLN A 62 18.54 -7.78 10.72
CA GLN A 62 19.79 -7.59 9.98
C GLN A 62 20.16 -6.11 9.84
N ASP A 63 21.45 -5.82 9.73
CA ASP A 63 21.96 -4.44 9.60
C ASP A 63 21.93 -3.89 8.18
N THR A 64 21.48 -4.71 7.24
CA THR A 64 21.41 -4.40 5.82
C THR A 64 19.97 -4.51 5.33
N MET A 65 19.72 -4.02 4.12
CA MET A 65 18.45 -4.16 3.42
C MET A 65 18.63 -5.08 2.23
N LEU A 66 17.72 -6.03 2.06
CA LEU A 66 17.75 -6.91 0.88
C LEU A 66 17.61 -6.07 -0.39
N SER A 67 18.51 -6.29 -1.34
CA SER A 67 18.40 -5.69 -2.66
C SER A 67 17.25 -6.35 -3.41
N SER A 68 16.12 -5.67 -3.50
CA SER A 68 14.92 -6.14 -4.18
C SER A 68 14.42 -5.13 -5.21
N GLY A 69 13.55 -5.57 -6.12
CA GLY A 69 13.13 -4.77 -7.27
C GLY A 69 12.55 -3.41 -6.93
N ASP A 70 11.55 -3.38 -6.05
CA ASP A 70 10.78 -2.17 -5.79
C ASP A 70 11.22 -1.42 -4.52
N LEU A 71 12.01 -2.05 -3.65
CA LEU A 71 12.36 -1.46 -2.34
C LEU A 71 13.07 -0.12 -2.49
N GLY A 72 14.03 -0.05 -3.42
CA GLY A 72 14.77 1.18 -3.68
C GLY A 72 13.85 2.36 -4.03
N TYR A 73 12.90 2.12 -4.92
CA TYR A 73 11.89 3.11 -5.29
C TYR A 73 11.07 3.60 -4.09
N HIS A 74 10.56 2.68 -3.27
CA HIS A 74 9.77 3.06 -2.10
C HIS A 74 10.58 3.79 -1.04
N MET A 75 11.85 3.43 -0.87
CA MET A 75 12.76 4.14 0.06
C MET A 75 13.07 5.56 -0.42
N LEU A 76 13.25 5.74 -1.72
CA LEU A 76 13.39 7.08 -2.30
C LEU A 76 12.13 7.92 -2.10
N ARG A 77 10.93 7.34 -2.23
CA ARG A 77 9.67 8.05 -1.92
C ARG A 77 9.64 8.52 -0.47
N MET A 78 10.03 7.66 0.48
CA MET A 78 10.13 8.03 1.89
C MET A 78 11.10 9.19 2.11
N MET A 79 12.27 9.17 1.45
CA MET A 79 13.23 10.26 1.49
C MET A 79 12.71 11.53 0.81
N GLY A 80 12.02 11.37 -0.33
CA GLY A 80 11.37 12.48 -1.05
C GLY A 80 10.34 13.21 -0.20
N ILE A 81 9.55 12.47 0.60
CA ILE A 81 8.61 13.06 1.57
C ILE A 81 9.37 13.86 2.63
N LYS A 82 10.41 13.29 3.25
CA LYS A 82 11.25 13.99 4.23
C LYS A 82 11.81 15.28 3.64
N ASP A 83 12.44 15.20 2.47
CA ASP A 83 13.08 16.35 1.82
C ASP A 83 12.05 17.40 1.38
N GLY A 84 10.87 16.97 0.92
CA GLY A 84 9.76 17.87 0.60
C GLY A 84 9.23 18.62 1.83
N ILE A 85 9.10 17.96 2.98
CA ILE A 85 8.69 18.61 4.24
C ILE A 85 9.74 19.64 4.66
N LEU A 86 11.04 19.30 4.59
CA LEU A 86 12.12 20.23 4.92
C LEU A 86 12.16 21.44 3.96
N ALA A 87 11.75 21.26 2.70
CA ALA A 87 11.57 22.32 1.72
C ALA A 87 10.21 23.06 1.85
N GLY A 88 9.48 22.88 2.96
CA GLY A 88 8.24 23.61 3.28
C GLY A 88 6.98 23.11 2.58
N GLN A 89 6.98 21.92 1.96
CA GLN A 89 5.79 21.34 1.35
C GLN A 89 4.98 20.53 2.37
N PHE A 90 3.67 20.76 2.45
CA PHE A 90 2.75 19.86 3.14
C PHE A 90 1.32 20.01 2.56
N PRO A 91 0.69 18.91 2.08
CA PRO A 91 1.33 17.64 1.74
C PRO A 91 2.44 17.80 0.69
N VAL A 92 3.40 16.89 0.70
CA VAL A 92 4.46 16.87 -0.32
C VAL A 92 3.85 16.50 -1.66
N ARG A 93 4.20 17.23 -2.71
CA ARG A 93 3.72 17.02 -4.08
C ARG A 93 4.85 16.65 -5.03
N ILE A 94 6.01 17.22 -4.82
CA ILE A 94 7.20 16.99 -5.63
C ILE A 94 8.35 16.61 -4.71
N ALA A 95 8.97 15.47 -4.97
CA ALA A 95 10.20 15.05 -4.31
C ALA A 95 11.39 15.86 -4.87
N PRO A 96 11.99 16.79 -4.10
CA PRO A 96 12.83 17.84 -4.67
C PRO A 96 14.18 17.35 -5.21
N LYS A 97 14.74 16.27 -4.64
CA LYS A 97 16.07 15.77 -5.00
C LYS A 97 16.07 14.74 -6.12
N TRP A 98 14.89 14.32 -6.59
CA TRP A 98 14.79 13.31 -7.62
C TRP A 98 15.09 13.88 -9.00
N GLN A 99 15.43 13.01 -9.96
CA GLN A 99 15.82 13.38 -11.31
C GLN A 99 16.96 14.41 -11.30
N GLN A 100 18.07 14.06 -10.61
CA GLN A 100 19.25 14.93 -10.48
C GLN A 100 18.93 16.32 -9.88
N GLY A 101 17.89 16.39 -9.04
CA GLY A 101 17.45 17.63 -8.42
C GLY A 101 16.40 18.42 -9.20
N TYR A 102 15.97 17.97 -10.39
CA TYR A 102 14.88 18.61 -11.13
C TYR A 102 13.53 18.48 -10.43
N GLY A 103 13.39 17.49 -9.54
CA GLY A 103 12.15 17.18 -8.84
C GLY A 103 11.30 16.17 -9.57
N TYR A 104 10.46 15.43 -8.81
CA TYR A 104 9.60 14.38 -9.36
C TYR A 104 8.28 14.28 -8.63
N ALA A 105 7.17 14.27 -9.37
CA ALA A 105 5.84 14.37 -8.79
C ALA A 105 5.23 13.01 -8.38
N SER A 106 6.03 12.05 -7.93
CA SER A 106 5.54 10.72 -7.53
C SER A 106 4.41 10.77 -6.50
N SER A 107 4.43 11.74 -5.59
CA SER A 107 3.43 11.92 -4.53
C SER A 107 2.04 12.34 -5.05
N ILE A 108 1.95 12.81 -6.29
CA ILE A 108 0.67 13.13 -6.94
C ILE A 108 0.05 11.88 -7.56
N PHE A 109 0.88 10.98 -8.10
CA PHE A 109 0.44 9.80 -8.85
C PHE A 109 0.27 8.55 -7.99
N TYR A 110 0.96 8.49 -6.84
CA TYR A 110 1.00 7.29 -6.01
C TYR A 110 0.69 7.63 -4.55
N GLY A 111 -0.26 6.92 -3.94
CA GLY A 111 -0.63 7.11 -2.54
C GLY A 111 0.55 6.88 -1.58
N GLU A 112 0.77 7.80 -0.65
CA GLU A 112 1.94 7.82 0.23
C GLU A 112 1.62 7.93 1.72
N THR A 113 0.34 7.87 2.10
CA THR A 113 -0.09 8.15 3.48
C THR A 113 0.72 7.39 4.53
N LEU A 114 0.98 6.10 4.33
CA LEU A 114 1.75 5.30 5.27
C LEU A 114 3.25 5.64 5.24
N LEU A 115 3.80 6.07 4.11
CA LEU A 115 5.22 6.43 3.98
C LEU A 115 5.59 7.67 4.82
N TYR A 116 4.62 8.55 5.13
CA TYR A 116 4.86 9.66 6.05
C TYR A 116 5.33 9.21 7.43
N VAL A 117 4.93 8.00 7.88
CA VAL A 117 5.43 7.42 9.14
C VAL A 117 6.94 7.12 9.05
N GLY A 118 7.39 6.54 7.95
CA GLY A 118 8.82 6.30 7.71
C GLY A 118 9.61 7.61 7.58
N ALA A 119 9.06 8.58 6.86
CA ALA A 119 9.64 9.93 6.74
C ALA A 119 9.73 10.64 8.11
N LEU A 120 8.74 10.45 8.99
CA LEU A 120 8.76 11.00 10.35
C LEU A 120 9.93 10.44 11.16
N PHE A 121 10.23 9.14 11.07
CA PHE A 121 11.40 8.57 11.73
C PHE A 121 12.70 9.22 11.23
N ARG A 122 12.81 9.50 9.93
CA ARG A 122 13.96 10.26 9.39
C ARG A 122 14.01 11.69 9.90
N LEU A 123 12.89 12.38 10.00
CA LEU A 123 12.81 13.76 10.52
C LEU A 123 13.19 13.85 12.00
N ILE A 124 12.91 12.82 12.79
CA ILE A 124 13.31 12.73 14.21
C ILE A 124 14.81 12.47 14.36
N GLY A 125 15.52 12.06 13.29
CA GLY A 125 16.98 11.89 13.27
C GLY A 125 17.45 10.43 13.28
N PHE A 126 16.56 9.43 13.13
CA PHE A 126 16.98 8.04 12.95
C PHE A 126 17.74 7.87 11.62
N SER A 127 18.71 6.95 11.59
CA SER A 127 19.40 6.57 10.36
C SER A 127 18.44 6.02 9.31
N PHE A 128 18.86 5.98 8.06
CA PHE A 128 18.04 5.47 6.96
C PHE A 128 17.57 4.02 7.20
N ILE A 129 18.51 3.14 7.57
CA ILE A 129 18.22 1.73 7.84
C ILE A 129 17.33 1.57 9.07
N THR A 130 17.59 2.31 10.14
CA THR A 130 16.76 2.28 11.36
C THR A 130 15.33 2.73 11.05
N SER A 131 15.17 3.80 10.27
CA SER A 131 13.84 4.30 9.86
C SER A 131 13.07 3.27 9.04
N TYR A 132 13.74 2.59 8.11
CA TYR A 132 13.18 1.48 7.35
C TYR A 132 12.69 0.34 8.25
N ARG A 133 13.54 -0.10 9.19
CA ARG A 133 13.20 -1.18 10.14
C ARG A 133 12.01 -0.83 11.01
N LEU A 134 12.03 0.36 11.62
CA LEU A 134 10.93 0.86 12.46
C LEU A 134 9.64 1.00 11.66
N PHE A 135 9.76 1.46 10.43
CA PHE A 135 8.61 1.60 9.55
C PHE A 135 8.00 0.24 9.18
N LEU A 136 8.79 -0.73 8.77
CA LEU A 136 8.25 -2.07 8.47
C LEU A 136 7.75 -2.80 9.72
N LEU A 137 8.38 -2.59 10.88
CA LEU A 137 7.86 -3.08 12.15
C LEU A 137 6.46 -2.51 12.44
N PHE A 138 6.28 -1.21 12.22
CA PHE A 138 4.98 -0.54 12.33
C PHE A 138 3.95 -1.15 11.36
N ILE A 139 4.32 -1.38 10.10
CA ILE A 139 3.45 -2.01 9.10
C ILE A 139 3.07 -3.45 9.50
N ASN A 140 4.00 -4.24 10.01
CA ASN A 140 3.72 -5.59 10.52
C ASN A 140 2.74 -5.54 11.70
N ALA A 141 2.98 -4.66 12.67
CA ALA A 141 2.10 -4.48 13.83
C ALA A 141 0.68 -4.08 13.39
N LEU A 142 0.57 -3.10 12.50
CA LEU A 142 -0.71 -2.64 12.00
C LEU A 142 -1.45 -3.73 11.21
N THR A 143 -0.72 -4.52 10.38
CA THR A 143 -1.29 -5.66 9.65
C THR A 143 -1.88 -6.70 10.60
N ILE A 144 -1.14 -7.06 11.66
CA ILE A 144 -1.58 -8.04 12.67
C ILE A 144 -2.83 -7.53 13.39
N LEU A 145 -2.85 -6.27 13.80
CA LEU A 145 -4.00 -5.66 14.49
C LEU A 145 -5.25 -5.63 13.62
N VAL A 146 -5.09 -5.17 12.38
CA VAL A 146 -6.18 -5.09 11.40
C VAL A 146 -6.71 -6.48 11.07
N ALA A 147 -5.83 -7.45 10.82
CA ALA A 147 -6.21 -8.82 10.53
C ALA A 147 -6.94 -9.45 11.72
N TYR A 148 -6.40 -9.33 12.94
CA TYR A 148 -7.02 -9.91 14.13
C TYR A 148 -8.38 -9.27 14.44
N TYR A 149 -8.48 -7.95 14.37
CA TYR A 149 -9.77 -7.26 14.50
C TYR A 149 -10.80 -7.81 13.50
N SER A 150 -10.40 -7.87 12.23
CA SER A 150 -11.28 -8.25 11.12
C SER A 150 -11.74 -9.72 11.23
N PHE A 151 -10.81 -10.65 11.39
CA PHE A 151 -11.13 -12.07 11.44
C PHE A 151 -11.88 -12.46 12.73
N ARG A 152 -11.50 -11.87 13.87
CA ARG A 152 -12.26 -12.03 15.10
C ARG A 152 -13.70 -11.53 14.96
N LYS A 153 -13.91 -10.43 14.24
CA LYS A 153 -15.25 -9.86 14.00
C LYS A 153 -16.07 -10.71 13.04
N ILE A 154 -15.46 -11.29 12.00
CA ILE A 154 -16.10 -12.18 11.04
C ILE A 154 -16.54 -13.48 11.73
N PHE A 155 -15.63 -14.12 12.45
CA PHE A 155 -15.87 -15.45 13.03
C PHE A 155 -16.47 -15.44 14.43
N GLU A 156 -16.54 -14.29 15.09
CA GLU A 156 -17.03 -14.15 16.47
C GLU A 156 -16.33 -15.11 17.46
N ASP A 157 -15.06 -15.43 17.17
CA ASP A 157 -14.23 -16.36 17.94
C ASP A 157 -12.78 -15.87 17.99
N ARG A 158 -12.21 -15.78 19.19
CA ARG A 158 -10.85 -15.25 19.42
C ARG A 158 -9.76 -16.16 18.86
N ASN A 159 -9.93 -17.47 19.04
CA ASN A 159 -8.92 -18.44 18.62
C ASN A 159 -8.91 -18.61 17.10
N ILE A 160 -10.08 -18.63 16.48
CA ILE A 160 -10.21 -18.65 15.01
C ILE A 160 -9.70 -17.32 14.44
N GLY A 161 -10.00 -16.20 15.08
CA GLY A 161 -9.45 -14.90 14.71
C GLY A 161 -7.91 -14.90 14.76
N LEU A 162 -7.31 -15.47 15.81
CA LEU A 162 -5.85 -15.60 15.92
C LEU A 162 -5.29 -16.52 14.83
N LEU A 163 -5.88 -17.68 14.60
CA LEU A 163 -5.47 -18.60 13.55
C LEU A 163 -5.44 -17.92 12.18
N CYS A 164 -6.54 -17.28 11.79
CA CYS A 164 -6.62 -16.56 10.52
C CYS A 164 -5.60 -15.44 10.43
N THR A 165 -5.32 -14.74 11.54
CA THR A 165 -4.29 -13.68 11.60
C THR A 165 -2.90 -14.25 11.35
N VAL A 166 -2.57 -15.38 11.95
CA VAL A 166 -1.29 -16.07 11.74
C VAL A 166 -1.16 -16.51 10.29
N LEU A 167 -2.16 -17.21 9.75
CA LEU A 167 -2.18 -17.67 8.36
C LEU A 167 -2.03 -16.52 7.36
N TYR A 168 -2.69 -15.39 7.63
CA TYR A 168 -2.61 -14.21 6.78
C TYR A 168 -1.25 -13.52 6.86
N THR A 169 -0.78 -13.26 8.08
CA THR A 169 0.47 -12.53 8.32
C THR A 169 1.70 -13.31 7.84
N LEU A 170 1.71 -14.63 8.04
CA LEU A 170 2.81 -15.51 7.65
C LEU A 170 2.59 -16.19 6.29
N SER A 171 1.58 -15.78 5.53
CA SER A 171 1.41 -16.29 4.16
C SER A 171 2.66 -15.99 3.33
N VAL A 172 3.08 -16.96 2.54
CA VAL A 172 4.28 -16.85 1.71
C VAL A 172 4.21 -15.65 0.79
N TYR A 173 3.05 -15.42 0.16
CA TYR A 173 2.87 -14.28 -0.72
C TYR A 173 3.12 -12.93 -0.03
N ARG A 174 2.56 -12.74 1.17
CA ARG A 174 2.79 -11.50 1.92
C ARG A 174 4.25 -11.32 2.31
N LEU A 175 4.89 -12.38 2.82
CA LEU A 175 6.30 -12.32 3.21
C LEU A 175 7.20 -12.04 2.01
N SER A 176 6.94 -12.69 0.88
CA SER A 176 7.65 -12.45 -0.37
C SER A 176 7.49 -10.99 -0.84
N LYS A 177 6.27 -10.46 -0.86
CA LYS A 177 6.03 -9.06 -1.25
C LYS A 177 6.68 -8.06 -0.33
N THR A 178 6.68 -8.32 0.99
CA THR A 178 7.26 -7.41 1.97
C THR A 178 8.79 -7.41 1.94
N TYR A 179 9.41 -8.59 1.88
CA TYR A 179 10.85 -8.71 2.12
C TYR A 179 11.67 -9.08 0.89
N ILE A 180 11.12 -9.86 -0.05
CA ILE A 180 11.85 -10.30 -1.25
C ILE A 180 11.61 -9.33 -2.41
N CYS A 181 10.35 -9.03 -2.73
CA CYS A 181 10.03 -8.07 -3.80
C CYS A 181 10.23 -6.62 -3.36
N GLY A 182 10.08 -6.33 -2.06
CA GLY A 182 10.09 -4.96 -1.55
C GLY A 182 8.95 -4.09 -2.08
N SER A 183 7.87 -4.71 -2.57
CA SER A 183 6.70 -4.03 -3.14
C SER A 183 5.82 -3.45 -2.03
N LEU A 184 6.30 -2.37 -1.39
CA LEU A 184 5.65 -1.80 -0.21
C LEU A 184 4.23 -1.30 -0.51
N GLY A 185 3.97 -0.79 -1.71
CA GLY A 185 2.62 -0.40 -2.11
C GLY A 185 1.63 -1.57 -1.99
N GLU A 186 1.98 -2.73 -2.54
CA GLU A 186 1.16 -3.94 -2.44
C GLU A 186 1.09 -4.47 -1.00
N THR A 187 2.18 -4.40 -0.23
CA THR A 187 2.21 -4.74 1.19
C THR A 187 1.23 -3.89 2.00
N PHE A 188 1.12 -2.59 1.69
CA PHE A 188 0.11 -1.71 2.31
C PHE A 188 -1.31 -2.07 1.86
N GLY A 189 -1.51 -2.43 0.59
CA GLY A 189 -2.79 -2.96 0.11
C GLY A 189 -3.22 -4.20 0.88
N ILE A 190 -2.32 -5.17 1.07
CA ILE A 190 -2.53 -6.38 1.86
C ILE A 190 -2.97 -6.04 3.30
N LEU A 191 -2.42 -5.01 3.92
CA LEU A 191 -2.81 -4.55 5.25
C LEU A 191 -4.32 -4.21 5.34
N PHE A 192 -4.89 -3.57 4.32
CA PHE A 192 -6.28 -3.09 4.37
C PHE A 192 -7.33 -4.11 3.93
N LEU A 193 -6.95 -5.15 3.19
CA LEU A 193 -7.89 -6.14 2.67
C LEU A 193 -8.72 -6.88 3.73
N PRO A 194 -8.21 -7.25 4.91
CA PRO A 194 -9.03 -7.85 5.96
C PRO A 194 -10.17 -6.95 6.43
N LEU A 195 -9.98 -5.62 6.46
CA LEU A 195 -11.05 -4.67 6.77
C LEU A 195 -12.15 -4.68 5.71
N ILE A 196 -11.77 -4.79 4.43
CA ILE A 196 -12.74 -4.90 3.33
C ILE A 196 -13.56 -6.19 3.47
N ALA A 197 -12.90 -7.33 3.71
CA ALA A 197 -13.60 -8.59 3.95
C ALA A 197 -14.54 -8.50 5.17
N CYS A 198 -14.06 -7.93 6.27
CA CYS A 198 -14.86 -7.69 7.48
C CYS A 198 -16.07 -6.80 7.17
N GLY A 199 -15.85 -5.67 6.50
CA GLY A 199 -16.92 -4.75 6.16
C GLY A 199 -17.99 -5.39 5.28
N PHE A 200 -17.61 -6.14 4.24
CA PHE A 200 -18.58 -6.88 3.42
C PHE A 200 -19.33 -7.94 4.21
N TYR A 201 -18.66 -8.68 5.09
CA TYR A 201 -19.33 -9.63 5.96
C TYR A 201 -20.37 -8.94 6.85
N LEU A 202 -20.02 -7.82 7.47
CA LEU A 202 -20.92 -7.04 8.32
C LEU A 202 -22.11 -6.48 7.53
N VAL A 203 -21.88 -5.95 6.32
CA VAL A 203 -22.92 -5.35 5.47
C VAL A 203 -23.88 -6.40 4.91
N PHE A 204 -23.39 -7.57 4.52
CA PHE A 204 -24.22 -8.59 3.87
C PHE A 204 -24.74 -9.71 4.76
N ALA A 205 -24.07 -10.00 5.89
CA ALA A 205 -24.38 -11.12 6.75
C ALA A 205 -25.02 -10.73 8.09
N GLN A 206 -24.78 -9.53 8.61
CA GLN A 206 -25.40 -9.07 9.84
C GLN A 206 -26.90 -8.79 9.68
N ASP A 207 -27.61 -8.95 10.78
CA ASP A 207 -29.02 -8.57 10.88
C ASP A 207 -29.16 -7.04 10.85
N VAL A 208 -29.87 -6.55 9.84
CA VAL A 208 -30.07 -5.11 9.60
C VAL A 208 -30.88 -4.41 10.71
N THR A 209 -31.61 -5.18 11.53
CA THR A 209 -32.40 -4.64 12.65
C THR A 209 -31.58 -4.34 13.89
N LYS A 210 -30.36 -4.89 13.98
CA LYS A 210 -29.48 -4.69 15.12
C LYS A 210 -28.82 -3.32 15.07
N LYS A 211 -28.75 -2.63 16.21
CA LYS A 211 -28.06 -1.32 16.33
C LYS A 211 -26.64 -1.35 15.79
N GLN A 212 -25.93 -2.44 15.97
CA GLN A 212 -24.54 -2.60 15.50
C GLN A 212 -24.40 -2.53 13.96
N TYR A 213 -25.49 -2.84 13.20
CA TYR A 213 -25.48 -2.74 11.75
C TYR A 213 -25.20 -1.31 11.26
N HIS A 214 -25.58 -0.30 12.05
CA HIS A 214 -25.36 1.10 11.70
C HIS A 214 -23.88 1.45 11.46
N TYR A 215 -22.97 0.71 12.05
CA TYR A 215 -21.52 0.88 11.90
C TYR A 215 -20.87 -0.11 10.90
N SER A 216 -21.63 -0.96 10.26
CA SER A 216 -21.14 -2.03 9.38
C SER A 216 -20.30 -1.53 8.20
N TRP A 217 -20.58 -0.32 7.71
CA TRP A 217 -19.91 0.33 6.59
C TRP A 217 -18.52 0.90 6.93
N ILE A 218 -18.21 1.13 8.21
CA ILE A 218 -16.96 1.81 8.63
C ILE A 218 -15.70 1.00 8.28
N PRO A 219 -15.59 -0.31 8.62
CA PRO A 219 -14.43 -1.10 8.22
C PRO A 219 -14.22 -1.11 6.70
N LEU A 220 -15.31 -1.16 5.94
CA LEU A 220 -15.27 -1.14 4.48
C LEU A 220 -14.73 0.19 3.96
N THR A 221 -15.19 1.32 4.53
CA THR A 221 -14.70 2.66 4.20
C THR A 221 -13.21 2.82 4.50
N ILE A 222 -12.76 2.43 5.70
CA ILE A 222 -11.34 2.52 6.07
C ILE A 222 -10.50 1.64 5.15
N GLY A 223 -10.98 0.44 4.83
CA GLY A 223 -10.31 -0.49 3.92
C GLY A 223 -10.11 0.11 2.53
N PHE A 224 -11.16 0.62 1.89
CA PHE A 224 -11.07 1.23 0.55
C PHE A 224 -10.30 2.54 0.56
N THR A 225 -10.48 3.40 1.56
CA THR A 225 -9.66 4.61 1.73
C THR A 225 -8.18 4.25 1.81
N GLY A 226 -7.84 3.23 2.61
CA GLY A 226 -6.47 2.74 2.73
C GLY A 226 -5.90 2.21 1.41
N LEU A 227 -6.68 1.46 0.62
CA LEU A 227 -6.24 0.98 -0.70
C LEU A 227 -5.97 2.14 -1.66
N VAL A 228 -6.88 3.09 -1.76
CA VAL A 228 -6.75 4.26 -2.65
C VAL A 228 -5.49 5.07 -2.29
N GLN A 229 -5.20 5.21 -1.01
CA GLN A 229 -4.07 5.99 -0.51
C GLN A 229 -2.77 5.19 -0.34
N SER A 230 -2.72 3.94 -0.82
CA SER A 230 -1.54 3.09 -0.74
C SER A 230 -1.18 2.43 -2.06
N HIS A 231 -2.11 1.70 -2.69
CA HIS A 231 -1.83 0.93 -3.90
C HIS A 231 -3.07 0.80 -4.79
N LEU A 232 -3.16 1.67 -5.80
CA LEU A 232 -4.30 1.72 -6.72
C LEU A 232 -4.56 0.39 -7.42
N LEU A 233 -3.51 -0.35 -7.79
CA LEU A 233 -3.66 -1.65 -8.48
C LEU A 233 -4.29 -2.73 -7.58
N THR A 234 -3.97 -2.77 -6.28
CA THR A 234 -4.70 -3.63 -5.34
C THR A 234 -6.14 -3.13 -5.16
N GLY A 235 -6.35 -1.81 -5.23
CA GLY A 235 -7.68 -1.20 -5.24
C GLY A 235 -8.49 -1.62 -6.46
N GLU A 236 -7.90 -1.65 -7.65
CA GLU A 236 -8.52 -2.12 -8.90
C GLU A 236 -8.97 -3.59 -8.78
N GLN A 237 -8.07 -4.47 -8.31
CA GLN A 237 -8.39 -5.87 -8.09
C GLN A 237 -9.51 -6.06 -7.05
N ALA A 238 -9.40 -5.39 -5.90
CA ALA A 238 -10.44 -5.42 -4.88
C ALA A 238 -11.78 -4.87 -5.40
N GLY A 239 -11.74 -3.83 -6.25
CA GLY A 239 -12.89 -3.27 -6.94
C GLY A 239 -13.56 -4.27 -7.87
N ALA A 240 -12.79 -4.97 -8.71
CA ALA A 240 -13.30 -6.00 -9.62
C ALA A 240 -14.00 -7.13 -8.85
N PHE A 241 -13.37 -7.66 -7.79
CA PHE A 241 -13.98 -8.69 -6.94
C PHE A 241 -15.17 -8.15 -6.12
N THR A 242 -15.19 -6.85 -5.78
CA THR A 242 -16.34 -6.20 -5.15
C THR A 242 -17.53 -6.15 -6.11
N ILE A 243 -17.33 -5.78 -7.36
CA ILE A 243 -18.38 -5.78 -8.38
C ILE A 243 -18.96 -7.20 -8.53
N LEU A 244 -18.07 -8.20 -8.65
CA LEU A 244 -18.50 -9.60 -8.74
C LEU A 244 -19.27 -10.05 -7.50
N LEU A 245 -18.84 -9.69 -6.29
CA LEU A 245 -19.56 -9.96 -5.04
C LEU A 245 -20.94 -9.30 -5.03
N CYS A 246 -21.05 -8.05 -5.46
CA CYS A 246 -22.31 -7.33 -5.55
C CYS A 246 -23.27 -7.97 -6.57
N LEU A 247 -22.76 -8.46 -7.69
CA LEU A 247 -23.55 -9.20 -8.68
C LEU A 247 -24.08 -10.52 -8.11
N ILE A 248 -23.24 -11.30 -7.41
CA ILE A 248 -23.65 -12.55 -6.75
C ILE A 248 -24.72 -12.28 -5.67
N LEU A 249 -24.58 -11.18 -4.93
CA LEU A 249 -25.48 -10.80 -3.84
C LEU A 249 -26.47 -9.69 -4.23
N ILE A 250 -26.79 -9.55 -5.50
CA ILE A 250 -27.55 -8.42 -6.07
C ILE A 250 -28.86 -8.15 -5.32
N LYS A 251 -29.59 -9.21 -4.94
CA LYS A 251 -30.84 -9.10 -4.16
C LYS A 251 -30.63 -8.47 -2.78
N LYS A 252 -29.42 -8.65 -2.17
CA LYS A 252 -29.07 -8.02 -0.90
C LYS A 252 -28.60 -6.58 -1.11
N VAL A 253 -27.91 -6.28 -2.21
CA VAL A 253 -27.46 -4.92 -2.55
C VAL A 253 -28.64 -3.94 -2.58
N PHE A 254 -29.77 -4.33 -3.16
CA PHE A 254 -30.96 -3.48 -3.27
C PHE A 254 -31.83 -3.40 -2.00
N ARG A 255 -31.40 -3.99 -0.89
CA ARG A 255 -32.03 -3.67 0.41
C ARG A 255 -31.62 -2.28 0.84
N LYS A 256 -32.58 -1.47 1.28
CA LYS A 256 -32.38 -0.07 1.65
C LYS A 256 -31.17 0.14 2.57
N GLU A 257 -31.08 -0.63 3.65
CA GLU A 257 -30.02 -0.53 4.66
C GLU A 257 -28.65 -0.89 4.08
N THR A 258 -28.59 -1.94 3.27
CA THR A 258 -27.37 -2.40 2.60
C THR A 258 -26.93 -1.37 1.56
N PHE A 259 -27.86 -0.89 0.72
CA PHE A 259 -27.57 0.15 -0.28
C PHE A 259 -27.05 1.42 0.37
N CYS A 260 -27.69 1.90 1.45
CA CYS A 260 -27.22 3.06 2.20
C CYS A 260 -25.83 2.85 2.80
N SER A 261 -25.51 1.65 3.31
CA SER A 261 -24.18 1.33 3.84
C SER A 261 -23.11 1.34 2.74
N LEU A 262 -23.40 0.75 1.58
CA LEU A 262 -22.49 0.77 0.43
C LEU A 262 -22.32 2.20 -0.13
N ALA A 263 -23.40 2.97 -0.24
CA ALA A 263 -23.33 4.37 -0.68
C ALA A 263 -22.50 5.22 0.28
N LYS A 264 -22.68 5.07 1.60
CA LYS A 264 -21.84 5.74 2.61
C LYS A 264 -20.37 5.34 2.43
N THR A 265 -20.08 4.06 2.21
CA THR A 265 -18.71 3.60 1.96
C THR A 265 -18.08 4.33 0.78
N VAL A 266 -18.76 4.38 -0.37
CA VAL A 266 -18.24 5.07 -1.56
C VAL A 266 -18.01 6.56 -1.27
N ILE A 267 -19.04 7.23 -0.75
CA ILE A 267 -18.97 8.68 -0.49
C ILE A 267 -17.82 9.01 0.48
N TYR A 268 -17.77 8.34 1.62
CA TYR A 268 -16.73 8.63 2.61
C TYR A 268 -15.33 8.20 2.16
N SER A 269 -15.19 7.12 1.38
CA SER A 269 -13.88 6.74 0.81
C SER A 269 -13.36 7.79 -0.17
N VAL A 270 -14.24 8.36 -1.00
CA VAL A 270 -13.87 9.46 -1.91
C VAL A 270 -13.54 10.73 -1.12
N LEU A 271 -14.37 11.13 -0.15
CA LEU A 271 -14.14 12.33 0.65
C LEU A 271 -12.84 12.23 1.47
N LEU A 272 -12.58 11.11 2.12
CA LEU A 272 -11.34 10.87 2.88
C LEU A 272 -10.09 10.82 2.01
N SER A 273 -10.25 10.47 0.74
CA SER A 273 -9.14 10.38 -0.22
C SER A 273 -9.05 11.60 -1.15
N ALA A 274 -9.92 12.61 -1.00
CA ALA A 274 -9.98 13.75 -1.92
C ALA A 274 -8.64 14.51 -2.02
N TRP A 275 -7.89 14.61 -0.92
CA TRP A 275 -6.57 15.25 -0.88
C TRP A 275 -5.54 14.61 -1.83
N PHE A 276 -5.73 13.32 -2.17
CA PHE A 276 -4.93 12.56 -3.13
C PHE A 276 -5.63 12.47 -4.49
N LEU A 277 -6.92 12.12 -4.51
CA LEU A 277 -7.67 11.87 -5.75
C LEU A 277 -7.83 13.11 -6.62
N VAL A 278 -7.98 14.29 -6.01
CA VAL A 278 -8.16 15.54 -6.79
C VAL A 278 -6.88 15.93 -7.52
N PRO A 279 -5.70 16.02 -6.87
CA PRO A 279 -4.45 16.24 -7.59
C PRO A 279 -4.14 15.16 -8.64
N PHE A 280 -4.37 13.88 -8.32
CA PHE A 280 -4.19 12.77 -9.24
C PHE A 280 -5.06 12.93 -10.51
N ALA A 281 -6.37 13.16 -10.32
CA ALA A 281 -7.29 13.34 -11.43
C ALA A 281 -6.94 14.58 -12.25
N ASP A 282 -6.55 15.66 -11.60
CA ASP A 282 -6.15 16.90 -12.27
C ASP A 282 -4.97 16.69 -13.23
N TYR A 283 -3.95 15.95 -12.77
CA TYR A 283 -2.78 15.61 -13.59
C TYR A 283 -3.12 14.63 -14.72
N MET A 284 -3.91 13.59 -14.42
CA MET A 284 -4.34 12.61 -15.43
C MET A 284 -5.24 13.20 -16.51
N LEU A 285 -5.96 14.28 -16.21
CA LEU A 285 -6.87 14.94 -17.17
C LEU A 285 -6.20 16.07 -17.97
N ARG A 286 -5.18 16.73 -17.42
CA ARG A 286 -4.54 17.89 -18.04
C ARG A 286 -3.21 17.59 -18.68
N GLY A 287 -2.47 16.64 -18.13
CA GLY A 287 -1.13 16.30 -18.58
C GLY A 287 -1.12 15.06 -19.47
N ASP A 288 0.01 14.86 -20.11
CA ASP A 288 0.34 13.67 -20.87
C ASP A 288 1.62 13.06 -20.22
N PHE A 289 1.46 11.92 -19.57
CA PHE A 289 2.50 11.27 -18.79
C PHE A 289 2.75 9.86 -19.29
N VAL A 290 3.97 9.35 -19.10
CA VAL A 290 4.37 8.00 -19.52
C VAL A 290 3.40 6.93 -19.03
N ILE A 291 2.87 7.06 -17.81
CA ILE A 291 1.90 6.10 -17.24
C ILE A 291 0.60 5.97 -18.04
N GLN A 292 0.24 6.96 -18.83
CA GLN A 292 -0.96 6.94 -19.67
C GLN A 292 -0.76 6.15 -20.97
N HIS A 293 0.49 5.80 -21.31
CA HIS A 293 0.89 5.10 -22.53
C HIS A 293 1.29 3.63 -22.32
N VAL A 294 0.78 2.99 -21.26
CA VAL A 294 1.13 1.58 -20.92
C VAL A 294 0.19 0.53 -21.52
N SER A 295 -0.79 0.91 -22.32
CA SER A 295 -1.82 0.01 -22.87
C SER A 295 -1.33 -1.11 -23.78
N GLY A 296 -0.09 -1.03 -24.27
CA GLY A 296 0.52 -2.08 -25.11
C GLY A 296 1.13 -3.26 -24.34
N ARG A 297 1.06 -3.26 -23.02
CA ARG A 297 1.71 -4.29 -22.21
C ARG A 297 0.86 -5.56 -22.13
N VAL A 298 1.34 -6.65 -22.75
CA VAL A 298 0.77 -8.00 -22.60
C VAL A 298 1.34 -8.67 -21.33
N ILE A 299 0.53 -9.45 -20.63
CA ILE A 299 0.91 -10.00 -19.32
C ILE A 299 0.80 -11.52 -19.19
N GLN A 300 0.19 -12.24 -20.16
CA GLN A 300 -0.07 -13.67 -20.04
C GLN A 300 1.22 -14.49 -19.87
N TYR A 301 2.29 -14.13 -20.55
CA TYR A 301 3.59 -14.79 -20.44
C TYR A 301 4.25 -14.68 -19.06
N ARG A 302 3.81 -13.70 -18.24
CA ARG A 302 4.24 -13.49 -16.85
C ARG A 302 3.41 -14.29 -15.85
N GLY A 303 2.45 -15.09 -16.33
CA GLY A 303 1.62 -15.93 -15.49
C GLY A 303 2.42 -17.05 -14.82
N LEU A 304 1.96 -17.45 -13.65
CA LEU A 304 2.53 -18.55 -12.87
C LEU A 304 2.13 -19.91 -13.48
N TYR A 305 2.85 -20.95 -13.10
CA TYR A 305 2.44 -22.31 -13.32
C TYR A 305 1.79 -22.90 -12.06
N LEU A 306 1.03 -23.98 -12.20
CA LEU A 306 0.29 -24.58 -11.08
C LEU A 306 1.22 -24.98 -9.93
N THR A 307 2.42 -25.44 -10.24
CA THR A 307 3.44 -25.80 -9.24
C THR A 307 3.86 -24.63 -8.37
N ASN A 308 3.96 -23.41 -8.91
CA ASN A 308 4.26 -22.21 -8.13
C ASN A 308 3.19 -21.90 -7.08
N LEU A 309 1.91 -22.18 -7.40
CA LEU A 309 0.80 -21.93 -6.46
C LEU A 309 0.80 -22.93 -5.31
N LEU A 310 1.13 -24.19 -5.58
CA LEU A 310 0.97 -25.30 -4.65
C LEU A 310 2.24 -25.59 -3.83
N PHE A 311 3.42 -25.38 -4.43
CA PHE A 311 4.70 -25.78 -3.84
C PHE A 311 5.60 -24.58 -3.59
N THR A 312 5.62 -24.12 -2.37
CA THR A 312 6.40 -22.97 -1.93
C THR A 312 7.91 -23.25 -1.86
N PHE A 313 8.31 -24.51 -1.86
CA PHE A 313 9.71 -24.93 -1.70
C PHE A 313 10.48 -25.04 -3.02
N PHE A 314 9.81 -24.91 -4.15
CA PHE A 314 10.49 -24.86 -5.43
C PHE A 314 11.07 -23.46 -5.64
N ARG A 315 12.38 -23.41 -5.51
CA ARG A 315 13.18 -22.23 -5.71
C ARG A 315 14.02 -22.42 -6.95
N ASN A 316 13.87 -21.54 -7.89
CA ASN A 316 14.77 -21.42 -9.02
C ASN A 316 15.45 -20.06 -8.90
N GLY A 317 16.56 -19.97 -8.20
CA GLY A 317 17.42 -18.80 -8.14
C GLY A 317 16.78 -17.44 -7.82
N TYR A 318 17.53 -16.55 -7.21
CA TYR A 318 17.06 -15.18 -6.90
C TYR A 318 17.17 -14.19 -8.08
N ASN A 319 17.78 -14.55 -9.19
CA ASN A 319 18.01 -13.66 -10.33
C ASN A 319 16.78 -13.53 -11.24
N VAL A 320 15.70 -13.12 -10.72
CA VAL A 320 14.34 -13.36 -11.15
C VAL A 320 13.72 -12.26 -11.94
N PHE A 321 14.46 -11.20 -12.17
CA PHE A 321 13.82 -10.00 -12.69
C PHE A 321 13.45 -10.08 -14.17
N TYR A 322 13.98 -11.03 -14.96
CA TYR A 322 13.90 -10.98 -16.42
C TYR A 322 13.85 -12.32 -17.15
N SER A 323 13.42 -13.42 -16.51
CA SER A 323 13.26 -14.62 -17.30
C SER A 323 11.91 -14.62 -18.01
N ASP A 324 11.96 -14.69 -19.32
CA ASP A 324 10.79 -14.84 -20.18
C ASP A 324 10.08 -16.20 -20.02
N ASN A 325 10.64 -17.08 -19.20
CA ASN A 325 10.19 -18.47 -19.06
C ASN A 325 9.27 -18.71 -17.84
N GLY A 326 8.71 -17.68 -17.24
CA GLY A 326 7.61 -17.77 -16.27
C GLY A 326 7.86 -18.54 -14.97
N MET A 327 8.71 -19.55 -14.99
CA MET A 327 8.97 -20.44 -13.84
C MET A 327 10.40 -20.52 -13.39
N ALA A 328 11.33 -20.50 -14.35
CA ALA A 328 12.70 -20.88 -14.04
C ALA A 328 13.32 -20.01 -12.96
N ASP A 329 12.85 -18.79 -12.85
CA ASP A 329 13.46 -17.77 -12.01
C ASP A 329 12.45 -17.04 -11.13
N SER A 330 11.29 -17.63 -10.85
CA SER A 330 10.26 -16.92 -10.12
C SER A 330 10.57 -16.83 -8.64
N GLN A 331 10.38 -15.66 -8.07
CA GLN A 331 10.32 -15.43 -6.63
C GLN A 331 9.32 -16.41 -6.01
N PRO A 332 9.48 -16.80 -4.73
CA PRO A 332 8.53 -17.68 -4.06
C PRO A 332 7.15 -17.01 -4.03
N MET A 333 6.36 -17.32 -5.05
CA MET A 333 4.99 -16.87 -5.23
C MET A 333 4.07 -18.04 -4.96
N GLY A 334 3.32 -17.97 -3.89
CA GLY A 334 2.35 -18.97 -3.51
C GLY A 334 1.63 -18.54 -2.24
N MET A 335 0.54 -19.21 -1.92
CA MET A 335 -0.20 -18.92 -0.67
C MET A 335 0.41 -19.65 0.53
N GLY A 336 1.23 -20.66 0.29
CA GLY A 336 1.73 -21.58 1.29
C GLY A 336 0.87 -22.86 1.42
N ILE A 337 1.49 -23.92 1.94
CA ILE A 337 0.86 -25.25 2.05
C ILE A 337 -0.40 -25.22 2.92
N ALA A 338 -0.36 -24.48 4.04
CA ALA A 338 -1.48 -24.39 4.97
C ALA A 338 -2.77 -23.93 4.28
N LEU A 339 -2.71 -22.86 3.48
CA LEU A 339 -3.87 -22.32 2.80
C LEU A 339 -4.38 -23.25 1.68
N THR A 340 -3.46 -23.93 0.99
CA THR A 340 -3.82 -24.98 0.02
C THR A 340 -4.58 -26.12 0.70
N VAL A 341 -4.09 -26.60 1.85
CA VAL A 341 -4.78 -27.63 2.64
C VAL A 341 -6.15 -27.16 3.11
N ALA A 342 -6.29 -25.90 3.54
CA ALA A 342 -7.58 -25.34 3.95
C ALA A 342 -8.60 -25.36 2.80
N LEU A 343 -8.20 -25.00 1.58
CA LEU A 343 -9.05 -25.05 0.39
C LEU A 343 -9.46 -26.48 0.04
N LEU A 344 -8.52 -27.44 0.11
CA LEU A 344 -8.81 -28.86 -0.12
C LEU A 344 -9.76 -29.44 0.92
N LEU A 345 -9.55 -29.12 2.21
CA LEU A 345 -10.47 -29.53 3.29
C LEU A 345 -11.87 -28.97 3.06
N TRP A 346 -11.99 -27.70 2.67
CA TRP A 346 -13.28 -27.10 2.35
C TRP A 346 -13.96 -27.77 1.16
N ALA A 347 -13.21 -28.02 0.08
CA ALA A 347 -13.73 -28.76 -1.07
C ALA A 347 -14.22 -30.16 -0.69
N GLY A 348 -13.46 -30.89 0.15
CA GLY A 348 -13.84 -32.17 0.71
C GLY A 348 -15.10 -32.07 1.56
N MET A 349 -15.20 -31.08 2.45
CA MET A 349 -16.39 -30.84 3.28
C MET A 349 -17.65 -30.59 2.43
N LEU A 350 -17.51 -29.83 1.34
CA LEU A 350 -18.60 -29.59 0.40
C LEU A 350 -19.00 -30.88 -0.34
N PHE A 351 -18.01 -31.62 -0.84
CA PHE A 351 -18.23 -32.86 -1.58
C PHE A 351 -18.96 -33.93 -0.72
N PHE A 352 -18.46 -34.15 0.50
CA PHE A 352 -19.06 -35.12 1.44
C PHE A 352 -20.24 -34.56 2.24
N ARG A 353 -20.68 -33.32 1.95
CA ARG A 353 -21.77 -32.61 2.64
C ARG A 353 -21.59 -32.50 4.16
N LYS A 354 -20.34 -32.38 4.61
CA LYS A 354 -19.94 -32.25 6.02
C LYS A 354 -19.85 -30.78 6.45
N THR A 355 -20.96 -30.05 6.34
CA THR A 355 -21.06 -28.64 6.73
C THR A 355 -22.29 -28.40 7.60
N THR A 356 -22.54 -29.29 8.56
CA THR A 356 -23.79 -29.34 9.33
C THR A 356 -23.83 -28.32 10.47
N HIS A 357 -22.69 -27.96 11.03
CA HIS A 357 -22.57 -27.05 12.19
C HIS A 357 -22.41 -25.57 11.80
N LEU A 358 -22.21 -25.26 10.52
CA LEU A 358 -22.10 -23.88 10.04
C LEU A 358 -23.47 -23.22 9.93
N ARG A 359 -23.52 -21.92 10.32
CA ARG A 359 -24.65 -21.04 10.02
C ARG A 359 -24.73 -20.79 8.50
N ARG A 360 -25.92 -20.40 8.03
CA ARG A 360 -26.16 -20.11 6.61
C ARG A 360 -25.16 -19.06 6.06
N GLU A 361 -24.88 -18.01 6.84
CA GLU A 361 -23.96 -16.93 6.50
C GLU A 361 -22.52 -17.44 6.37
N GLU A 362 -22.09 -18.33 7.28
CA GLU A 362 -20.76 -18.94 7.25
C GLU A 362 -20.59 -19.88 6.05
N LYS A 363 -21.62 -20.67 5.72
CA LYS A 363 -21.63 -21.48 4.49
C LYS A 363 -21.53 -20.62 3.23
N THR A 364 -22.27 -19.51 3.21
CA THR A 364 -22.25 -18.57 2.08
C THR A 364 -20.87 -17.92 1.96
N LEU A 365 -20.29 -17.49 3.08
CA LEU A 365 -18.92 -16.94 3.12
C LEU A 365 -17.91 -17.95 2.55
N GLY A 366 -17.92 -19.20 3.04
CA GLY A 366 -17.01 -20.25 2.57
C GLY A 366 -17.16 -20.55 1.08
N LYS A 367 -18.39 -20.59 0.55
CA LYS A 367 -18.64 -20.82 -0.88
C LYS A 367 -18.13 -19.65 -1.74
N ILE A 368 -18.43 -18.41 -1.36
CA ILE A 368 -17.99 -17.23 -2.12
C ILE A 368 -16.47 -17.08 -2.02
N ALA A 369 -15.91 -17.15 -0.82
CA ALA A 369 -14.46 -17.04 -0.63
C ALA A 369 -13.71 -18.18 -1.33
N GLY A 370 -14.19 -19.42 -1.25
CA GLY A 370 -13.60 -20.55 -1.99
C GLY A 370 -13.66 -20.36 -3.50
N GLY A 371 -14.80 -19.91 -4.03
CA GLY A 371 -14.93 -19.59 -5.46
C GLY A 371 -14.01 -18.45 -5.90
N PHE A 372 -13.90 -17.39 -5.10
CA PHE A 372 -13.00 -16.27 -5.38
C PHE A 372 -11.52 -16.67 -5.27
N ALA A 373 -11.16 -17.52 -4.29
CA ALA A 373 -9.80 -18.04 -4.21
C ALA A 373 -9.42 -18.82 -5.48
N VAL A 374 -10.28 -19.73 -5.92
CA VAL A 374 -10.05 -20.53 -7.16
C VAL A 374 -9.99 -19.63 -8.39
N LEU A 375 -10.89 -18.66 -8.52
CA LEU A 375 -10.87 -17.70 -9.63
C LEU A 375 -9.58 -16.89 -9.64
N ALA A 376 -9.20 -16.31 -8.51
CA ALA A 376 -7.98 -15.51 -8.38
C ALA A 376 -6.72 -16.35 -8.64
N MET A 377 -6.68 -17.60 -8.15
CA MET A 377 -5.60 -18.55 -8.48
C MET A 377 -5.53 -18.83 -9.98
N TRP A 378 -6.67 -19.05 -10.64
CA TRP A 378 -6.70 -19.24 -12.09
C TRP A 378 -6.23 -18.01 -12.84
N MET A 379 -6.63 -16.81 -12.41
CA MET A 379 -6.17 -15.54 -13.00
C MET A 379 -4.67 -15.31 -12.85
N CYS A 380 -4.01 -15.95 -11.88
CA CYS A 380 -2.56 -15.92 -11.73
C CYS A 380 -1.82 -16.76 -12.75
N LEU A 381 -2.48 -17.78 -13.33
CA LEU A 381 -1.81 -18.78 -14.17
C LEU A 381 -1.61 -18.28 -15.61
N SER A 382 -0.54 -18.74 -16.26
CA SER A 382 -0.24 -18.47 -17.66
C SER A 382 -1.31 -18.99 -18.63
N ILE A 383 -2.13 -19.95 -18.20
CA ILE A 383 -3.26 -20.49 -18.97
C ILE A 383 -4.51 -19.59 -18.94
N PHE A 384 -4.56 -18.56 -18.08
CA PHE A 384 -5.68 -17.61 -18.09
C PHE A 384 -5.58 -16.72 -19.33
N PRO A 385 -6.67 -16.50 -20.08
CA PRO A 385 -6.60 -15.89 -21.41
C PRO A 385 -6.43 -14.35 -21.38
N TRP A 386 -5.41 -13.84 -20.69
CA TRP A 386 -5.17 -12.41 -20.56
C TRP A 386 -4.99 -11.71 -21.90
N ASP A 387 -4.24 -12.30 -22.83
CA ASP A 387 -3.97 -11.70 -24.15
C ASP A 387 -5.23 -11.63 -25.01
N LYS A 388 -6.16 -12.60 -24.87
CA LYS A 388 -7.47 -12.54 -25.53
C LYS A 388 -8.34 -11.41 -24.97
N ILE A 389 -8.33 -11.21 -23.63
CA ILE A 389 -9.07 -10.13 -22.99
C ILE A 389 -8.47 -8.79 -23.39
N HIS A 390 -7.14 -8.70 -23.39
CA HIS A 390 -6.41 -7.49 -23.83
C HIS A 390 -6.79 -7.07 -25.26
N SER A 391 -6.95 -8.01 -26.17
CA SER A 391 -7.23 -7.74 -27.58
C SER A 391 -8.70 -7.39 -27.90
N LEU A 392 -9.61 -7.36 -26.92
CA LEU A 392 -11.03 -7.08 -27.18
C LEU A 392 -11.29 -5.62 -27.57
N ASN A 393 -10.70 -4.67 -26.87
CA ASN A 393 -10.81 -3.23 -27.11
C ASN A 393 -9.79 -2.44 -26.25
N ASP A 394 -9.67 -1.13 -26.49
CA ASP A 394 -8.71 -0.25 -25.78
C ASP A 394 -8.92 -0.20 -24.26
N ILE A 395 -10.16 -0.27 -23.79
CA ILE A 395 -10.46 -0.26 -22.36
C ILE A 395 -9.92 -1.53 -21.71
N THR A 396 -10.19 -2.69 -22.29
CA THR A 396 -9.65 -3.96 -21.77
C THR A 396 -8.15 -4.05 -21.92
N ALA A 397 -7.56 -3.50 -22.99
CA ALA A 397 -6.12 -3.39 -23.14
C ALA A 397 -5.48 -2.59 -22.01
N THR A 398 -6.04 -1.42 -21.69
CA THR A 398 -5.56 -0.58 -20.59
C THR A 398 -5.71 -1.28 -19.24
N LEU A 399 -6.87 -1.88 -18.94
CA LEU A 399 -7.12 -2.58 -17.69
C LEU A 399 -6.21 -3.81 -17.50
N VAL A 400 -6.00 -4.60 -18.56
CA VAL A 400 -5.09 -5.76 -18.48
C VAL A 400 -3.64 -5.30 -18.32
N SER A 401 -3.23 -4.26 -19.05
CA SER A 401 -1.87 -3.72 -18.96
C SER A 401 -1.56 -3.11 -17.60
N SER A 402 -2.56 -2.51 -16.93
CA SER A 402 -2.40 -1.93 -15.58
C SER A 402 -2.06 -2.98 -14.53
N ILE A 403 -2.54 -4.22 -14.68
CA ILE A 403 -2.25 -5.33 -13.76
C ILE A 403 -0.74 -5.60 -13.67
N GLN A 404 0.01 -5.46 -14.74
CA GLN A 404 1.46 -5.67 -14.89
C GLN A 404 1.91 -7.12 -14.66
N PHE A 405 1.43 -7.78 -13.59
CA PHE A 405 1.79 -9.14 -13.18
C PHE A 405 0.56 -9.93 -12.73
N PRO A 406 0.21 -11.04 -13.37
CA PRO A 406 -0.92 -11.89 -12.95
C PRO A 406 -0.81 -12.39 -11.51
N ASN A 407 0.42 -12.62 -11.00
CA ASN A 407 0.64 -13.10 -9.63
C ASN A 407 0.07 -12.17 -8.54
N ARG A 408 -0.24 -10.91 -8.84
CA ARG A 408 -0.88 -9.97 -7.91
C ARG A 408 -2.26 -10.43 -7.44
N PHE A 409 -2.96 -11.27 -8.21
CA PHE A 409 -4.23 -11.86 -7.77
C PHE A 409 -4.07 -12.84 -6.60
N LEU A 410 -2.84 -13.28 -6.29
CA LEU A 410 -2.56 -14.03 -5.06
C LEU A 410 -2.89 -13.22 -3.79
N THR A 411 -2.89 -11.91 -3.85
CA THR A 411 -3.36 -11.05 -2.77
C THR A 411 -4.80 -11.37 -2.39
N ILE A 412 -5.69 -11.47 -3.39
CA ILE A 412 -7.10 -11.83 -3.19
C ILE A 412 -7.25 -13.32 -2.85
N ALA A 413 -6.52 -14.19 -3.56
CA ALA A 413 -6.54 -15.63 -3.30
C ALA A 413 -6.15 -15.96 -1.85
N THR A 414 -5.10 -15.33 -1.33
CA THR A 414 -4.62 -15.50 0.05
C THR A 414 -5.69 -15.07 1.06
N LEU A 415 -6.26 -13.87 0.92
CA LEU A 415 -7.34 -13.41 1.80
C LEU A 415 -8.51 -14.39 1.80
N CYS A 416 -8.96 -14.79 0.62
CA CYS A 416 -10.10 -15.69 0.47
C CYS A 416 -9.81 -17.09 1.04
N ALA A 417 -8.60 -17.62 0.84
CA ALA A 417 -8.19 -18.90 1.43
C ALA A 417 -8.11 -18.85 2.97
N VAL A 418 -7.69 -17.72 3.55
CA VAL A 418 -7.73 -17.50 5.01
C VAL A 418 -9.17 -17.49 5.53
N LEU A 419 -10.09 -16.83 4.82
CA LEU A 419 -11.52 -16.87 5.18
C LEU A 419 -12.07 -18.30 5.13
N VAL A 420 -11.70 -19.08 4.12
CA VAL A 420 -12.05 -20.50 4.03
C VAL A 420 -11.46 -21.28 5.20
N ALA A 421 -10.21 -21.07 5.57
CA ALA A 421 -9.57 -21.70 6.73
C ALA A 421 -10.34 -21.42 8.03
N GLY A 422 -10.83 -20.19 8.21
CA GLY A 422 -11.67 -19.82 9.34
C GLY A 422 -13.06 -20.52 9.32
N VAL A 423 -13.67 -20.66 8.14
CA VAL A 423 -14.93 -21.41 7.99
C VAL A 423 -14.74 -22.90 8.30
N VAL A 424 -13.64 -23.51 7.83
CA VAL A 424 -13.27 -24.90 8.18
C VAL A 424 -13.07 -25.03 9.68
N ALA A 425 -12.37 -24.09 10.32
CA ALA A 425 -12.18 -24.07 11.77
C ALA A 425 -13.52 -24.01 12.54
N LYS A 426 -14.50 -23.25 12.04
CA LYS A 426 -15.86 -23.18 12.62
C LYS A 426 -16.58 -24.52 12.55
N GLU A 427 -16.55 -25.21 11.40
CA GLU A 427 -17.17 -26.54 11.25
C GLU A 427 -16.51 -27.54 12.19
N ILE A 428 -15.17 -27.60 12.20
CA ILE A 428 -14.41 -28.51 13.06
C ILE A 428 -14.73 -28.26 14.54
N LYS A 429 -14.78 -26.99 14.96
CA LYS A 429 -15.15 -26.63 16.32
C LYS A 429 -16.57 -27.05 16.66
N GLY A 430 -17.50 -26.91 15.72
CA GLY A 430 -18.89 -27.35 15.90
C GLY A 430 -19.02 -28.86 16.04
N GLN A 431 -18.22 -29.63 15.30
CA GLN A 431 -18.29 -31.09 15.29
C GLN A 431 -17.48 -31.75 16.42
N TYR A 432 -16.28 -31.20 16.75
CA TYR A 432 -15.31 -31.82 17.67
C TYR A 432 -14.97 -30.92 18.86
N GLU A 433 -15.73 -29.87 19.08
CA GLU A 433 -15.58 -28.89 20.15
C GLU A 433 -14.17 -28.24 20.16
N THR A 434 -13.68 -27.89 21.37
CA THR A 434 -12.39 -27.21 21.53
C THR A 434 -11.20 -28.09 21.14
N HIS A 435 -11.28 -29.39 21.36
CA HIS A 435 -10.18 -30.32 21.03
C HIS A 435 -9.95 -30.40 19.51
N GLY A 436 -11.02 -30.53 18.72
CA GLY A 436 -10.91 -30.52 17.26
C GLY A 436 -10.30 -29.23 16.74
N LEU A 437 -10.72 -28.07 17.28
CA LEU A 437 -10.12 -26.78 16.95
C LEU A 437 -8.63 -26.71 17.30
N GLN A 438 -8.22 -27.25 18.47
CA GLN A 438 -6.82 -27.27 18.87
C GLN A 438 -5.94 -28.09 17.90
N PHE A 439 -6.40 -29.28 17.49
CA PHE A 439 -5.70 -30.10 16.51
C PHE A 439 -5.59 -29.42 15.15
N TYR A 440 -6.68 -28.84 14.67
CA TYR A 440 -6.68 -28.08 13.40
C TYR A 440 -5.74 -26.89 13.49
N PHE A 441 -5.79 -26.11 14.58
CA PHE A 441 -4.92 -24.99 14.83
C PHE A 441 -3.44 -25.41 14.83
N ALA A 442 -3.10 -26.45 15.57
CA ALA A 442 -1.73 -26.97 15.62
C ALA A 442 -1.22 -27.44 14.25
N GLY A 443 -2.04 -28.20 13.51
CA GLY A 443 -1.70 -28.66 12.17
C GLY A 443 -1.47 -27.49 11.19
N MET A 444 -2.37 -26.52 11.18
CA MET A 444 -2.24 -25.32 10.33
C MET A 444 -1.02 -24.47 10.71
N MET A 445 -0.71 -24.38 12.03
CA MET A 445 0.50 -23.70 12.51
C MET A 445 1.77 -24.37 12.01
N VAL A 446 1.87 -25.71 12.12
CA VAL A 446 3.03 -26.45 11.63
C VAL A 446 3.25 -26.22 10.14
N LEU A 447 2.19 -26.35 9.33
CA LEU A 447 2.27 -26.14 7.88
C LEU A 447 2.66 -24.69 7.52
N THR A 448 2.14 -23.71 8.26
CA THR A 448 2.47 -22.29 8.05
C THR A 448 3.92 -22.02 8.44
N LEU A 449 4.38 -22.54 9.58
CA LEU A 449 5.74 -22.35 10.04
C LEU A 449 6.75 -23.04 9.11
N CYS A 450 6.44 -24.24 8.61
CA CYS A 450 7.31 -24.89 7.61
C CYS A 450 7.55 -24.01 6.39
N SER A 451 6.51 -23.39 5.84
CA SER A 451 6.63 -22.50 4.68
C SER A 451 7.33 -21.18 5.02
N SER A 452 6.97 -20.56 6.15
CA SER A 452 7.51 -19.24 6.52
C SER A 452 8.93 -19.30 7.07
N ILE A 453 9.30 -20.35 7.82
CA ILE A 453 10.69 -20.56 8.28
C ILE A 453 11.61 -20.80 7.10
N TYR A 454 11.21 -21.66 6.15
CA TYR A 454 11.98 -21.89 4.94
C TYR A 454 12.30 -20.58 4.20
N LEU A 455 11.27 -19.74 4.01
CA LEU A 455 11.42 -18.47 3.34
C LEU A 455 12.31 -17.48 4.11
N MET A 456 12.15 -17.42 5.45
CA MET A 456 12.93 -16.51 6.29
C MET A 456 14.38 -16.97 6.45
N ASP A 457 14.62 -18.28 6.58
CA ASP A 457 15.97 -18.84 6.64
C ASP A 457 16.75 -18.52 5.38
N ASP A 458 16.11 -18.69 4.23
CA ASP A 458 16.67 -18.34 2.95
C ASP A 458 17.04 -16.85 2.85
N MET A 459 16.16 -15.95 3.29
CA MET A 459 16.47 -14.52 3.34
C MET A 459 17.63 -14.19 4.28
N LEU A 460 17.73 -14.88 5.42
CA LEU A 460 18.80 -14.67 6.39
C LEU A 460 20.15 -15.22 5.92
N GLN A 461 20.14 -16.31 5.13
CA GLN A 461 21.36 -16.91 4.59
C GLN A 461 21.92 -16.19 3.36
N THR A 462 21.09 -15.45 2.61
CA THR A 462 21.51 -14.68 1.45
C THR A 462 22.00 -13.26 1.81
N ALA A 463 22.58 -13.09 2.99
CA ALA A 463 23.05 -11.81 3.50
C ALA A 463 24.07 -11.10 2.58
N ASP A 464 24.83 -11.84 1.78
CA ASP A 464 25.80 -11.29 0.83
C ASP A 464 25.14 -10.54 -0.34
N ASP A 465 23.85 -10.79 -0.60
CA ASP A 465 23.07 -10.10 -1.63
C ASP A 465 22.47 -8.76 -1.15
N TYR A 466 22.70 -8.39 0.11
CA TYR A 466 22.18 -7.16 0.67
C TYR A 466 22.98 -5.94 0.23
N ARG A 467 22.28 -4.87 -0.12
CA ARG A 467 22.87 -3.55 -0.34
C ARG A 467 22.73 -2.69 0.92
N ILE A 468 23.83 -2.08 1.31
CA ILE A 468 23.84 -1.05 2.34
C ILE A 468 23.56 0.29 1.66
N TYR A 469 22.52 0.97 2.10
CA TYR A 469 22.22 2.34 1.64
C TYR A 469 22.86 3.33 2.62
N GLY A 470 23.65 4.28 2.09
CA GLY A 470 24.27 5.31 2.90
C GLY A 470 23.26 6.29 3.51
N GLU A 471 23.72 7.16 4.41
CA GLU A 471 22.90 8.19 5.04
C GLU A 471 22.31 9.20 4.04
N GLU A 472 22.98 9.42 2.92
CA GLU A 472 22.47 10.25 1.82
C GLU A 472 21.37 9.57 1.00
N GLY A 473 21.06 8.33 1.34
CA GLY A 473 20.09 7.52 0.63
C GLY A 473 20.64 6.97 -0.69
N MET A 474 19.77 6.81 -1.68
CA MET A 474 20.13 6.27 -2.99
C MET A 474 20.60 7.32 -3.99
N GLY A 475 20.88 8.53 -3.53
CA GLY A 475 21.26 9.64 -4.40
C GLY A 475 20.08 10.25 -5.17
N SER A 476 20.40 11.21 -6.01
CA SER A 476 19.42 11.96 -6.82
C SER A 476 19.30 11.45 -8.26
N GLY A 477 19.83 10.26 -8.53
CA GLY A 477 19.94 9.72 -9.87
C GLY A 477 18.62 9.23 -10.47
N TYR A 478 18.76 8.58 -11.61
CA TYR A 478 17.65 7.97 -12.35
C TYR A 478 16.91 6.94 -11.50
N ILE A 479 15.59 6.97 -11.60
CA ILE A 479 14.70 5.99 -10.97
C ILE A 479 14.08 5.13 -12.06
N ALA A 480 14.24 3.81 -11.94
CA ALA A 480 13.59 2.87 -12.84
C ALA A 480 12.07 3.05 -12.78
N GLY A 481 11.42 3.00 -13.92
CA GLY A 481 9.97 3.15 -14.02
C GLY A 481 9.50 4.60 -14.10
N ALA A 482 10.22 5.47 -14.73
CA ALA A 482 9.93 6.91 -14.91
C ALA A 482 8.49 7.26 -15.39
N GLU A 483 7.50 6.51 -14.90
CA GLU A 483 6.10 6.55 -15.35
C GLU A 483 5.43 7.90 -15.13
N TYR A 484 5.95 8.71 -14.22
CA TYR A 484 5.35 10.01 -13.88
C TYR A 484 6.09 11.19 -14.51
N LEU A 485 7.01 10.92 -15.44
CA LEU A 485 7.56 11.95 -16.32
C LEU A 485 6.52 12.35 -17.37
N PRO A 486 6.56 13.62 -17.84
CA PRO A 486 5.86 14.01 -19.06
C PRO A 486 6.23 13.06 -20.21
N TYR A 487 5.26 12.70 -21.04
CA TYR A 487 5.50 11.81 -22.17
C TYR A 487 6.41 12.51 -23.20
N GLY A 488 7.52 11.84 -23.51
CA GLY A 488 8.56 12.40 -24.37
C GLY A 488 9.75 13.02 -23.62
N ALA A 489 9.68 13.19 -22.29
CA ALA A 489 10.83 13.63 -21.52
C ALA A 489 11.91 12.54 -21.46
N ASP A 490 13.16 12.92 -21.70
CA ASP A 490 14.33 12.05 -21.59
C ASP A 490 15.04 12.30 -20.25
N ALA A 491 14.92 11.34 -19.33
CA ALA A 491 15.53 11.42 -18.00
C ALA A 491 17.07 11.45 -18.05
N SER A 492 17.69 10.96 -19.13
CA SER A 492 19.15 10.97 -19.31
C SER A 492 19.73 12.36 -19.53
N LEU A 493 18.88 13.30 -19.90
CA LEU A 493 19.26 14.71 -20.13
C LEU A 493 19.13 15.59 -18.88
N PHE A 494 18.64 15.07 -17.77
CA PHE A 494 18.59 15.83 -16.51
C PHE A 494 19.94 15.79 -15.80
N TRP A 495 20.67 16.90 -15.85
CA TRP A 495 21.94 17.09 -15.17
C TRP A 495 21.91 18.34 -14.30
N PRO A 496 22.55 18.35 -13.12
CA PRO A 496 22.67 19.56 -12.33
C PRO A 496 23.39 20.64 -13.12
N HIS A 497 22.77 21.79 -13.27
CA HIS A 497 23.35 22.97 -13.95
C HIS A 497 22.78 24.27 -13.37
N ASP A 498 23.45 25.37 -13.61
CA ASP A 498 22.93 26.71 -13.38
C ASP A 498 21.87 27.07 -14.44
N PRO A 499 21.02 28.07 -14.21
CA PRO A 499 20.04 28.50 -15.20
C PRO A 499 20.69 28.84 -16.55
N TYR A 500 20.05 28.42 -17.65
CA TYR A 500 20.46 28.76 -19.02
C TYR A 500 19.67 29.93 -19.56
N ALA A 501 20.36 30.90 -20.15
CA ALA A 501 19.71 32.02 -20.83
C ALA A 501 20.55 32.47 -22.03
N ALA A 502 19.95 33.31 -22.90
CA ALA A 502 20.68 34.01 -23.95
C ALA A 502 21.73 34.96 -23.33
N GLU A 503 22.80 35.29 -24.08
CA GLU A 503 23.87 36.20 -23.62
C GLU A 503 23.36 37.59 -23.22
N THR A 504 22.19 37.98 -23.70
CA THR A 504 21.51 39.24 -23.35
C THR A 504 20.92 39.26 -21.95
N VAL A 505 20.77 38.09 -21.30
CA VAL A 505 20.23 37.97 -19.94
C VAL A 505 21.38 37.66 -18.98
N ASN A 506 21.64 38.59 -18.09
CA ASN A 506 22.60 38.39 -16.99
C ASN A 506 21.86 37.81 -15.77
N ILE A 507 22.32 36.66 -15.26
CA ILE A 507 21.75 35.99 -14.10
C ILE A 507 22.77 36.06 -12.96
N THR A 508 22.33 36.59 -11.82
CA THR A 508 23.12 36.66 -10.59
C THR A 508 22.31 36.19 -9.39
N ASP A 509 22.96 36.07 -8.25
CA ASP A 509 22.32 35.68 -6.97
C ASP A 509 21.42 34.43 -7.08
N TYR A 510 21.81 33.48 -7.94
CA TYR A 510 21.10 32.22 -8.10
C TYR A 510 21.17 31.38 -6.83
N HIS A 511 20.02 31.04 -6.32
CA HIS A 511 19.84 30.13 -5.18
C HIS A 511 18.70 29.17 -5.39
N LYS A 512 19.00 27.87 -5.26
CA LYS A 512 18.01 26.81 -5.36
C LYS A 512 17.85 26.11 -4.02
N ASP A 513 16.61 26.10 -3.51
CA ASP A 513 16.21 25.34 -2.32
C ASP A 513 15.08 24.38 -2.68
N GLY A 514 15.46 23.12 -2.92
CA GLY A 514 14.53 22.08 -3.35
C GLY A 514 13.87 22.42 -4.70
N ILE A 515 12.58 22.73 -4.66
CA ILE A 515 11.75 23.11 -5.82
C ILE A 515 11.54 24.61 -5.95
N LYS A 516 12.22 25.39 -5.15
CA LYS A 516 12.18 26.86 -5.19
C LYS A 516 13.48 27.39 -5.71
N ILE A 517 13.41 28.35 -6.61
CA ILE A 517 14.54 29.08 -7.15
C ILE A 517 14.32 30.57 -6.94
N ASP A 518 15.31 31.25 -6.39
CA ASP A 518 15.44 32.69 -6.37
C ASP A 518 16.65 33.06 -7.23
N MET A 519 16.54 34.05 -8.12
CA MET A 519 17.61 34.54 -8.96
C MET A 519 17.35 35.98 -9.36
N HIS A 520 18.42 36.77 -9.54
CA HIS A 520 18.28 38.09 -10.12
C HIS A 520 18.56 38.02 -11.62
N CYS A 521 17.62 38.54 -12.42
CA CYS A 521 17.71 38.57 -13.89
C CYS A 521 17.72 40.00 -14.41
N GLU A 522 18.69 40.31 -15.27
CA GLU A 522 18.75 41.56 -16.01
C GLU A 522 18.75 41.24 -17.50
N ASN A 523 17.62 41.51 -18.19
CA ASN A 523 17.53 41.36 -19.64
C ASN A 523 17.87 42.68 -20.33
N ARG A 524 19.08 42.76 -20.89
CA ARG A 524 19.59 43.92 -21.62
C ARG A 524 19.23 43.94 -23.10
N GLY A 525 18.51 42.90 -23.55
CA GLY A 525 18.04 42.76 -24.93
C GLY A 525 16.78 43.60 -25.21
N ASP A 526 16.41 43.66 -26.49
CA ASP A 526 15.29 44.40 -27.01
C ASP A 526 14.02 43.53 -27.14
N LYS A 527 14.09 42.24 -26.76
CA LYS A 527 13.00 41.29 -26.82
C LYS A 527 12.93 40.45 -25.55
N THR A 528 11.78 39.77 -25.36
CA THR A 528 11.60 38.79 -24.31
C THR A 528 12.53 37.61 -24.55
N GLU A 529 13.24 37.20 -23.52
CA GLU A 529 14.14 36.05 -23.55
C GLU A 529 13.68 34.97 -22.55
N THR A 530 14.07 33.75 -22.82
CA THR A 530 13.69 32.60 -21.99
C THR A 530 14.86 32.16 -21.12
N VAL A 531 14.60 31.97 -19.83
CA VAL A 531 15.54 31.39 -18.86
C VAL A 531 15.10 29.99 -18.51
N GLU A 532 15.87 28.97 -18.91
CA GLU A 532 15.65 27.57 -18.56
C GLU A 532 16.25 27.26 -17.18
N LEU A 533 15.46 26.57 -16.35
CA LEU A 533 15.79 26.24 -14.97
C LEU A 533 15.95 24.73 -14.78
N PRO A 534 16.84 24.27 -13.88
CA PRO A 534 16.97 22.85 -13.56
C PRO A 534 15.80 22.37 -12.66
N LEU A 535 14.58 22.49 -13.17
CA LEU A 535 13.33 22.03 -12.58
C LEU A 535 12.50 21.34 -13.66
N LEU A 536 12.00 20.15 -13.36
CA LEU A 536 11.05 19.45 -14.25
C LEU A 536 9.68 20.12 -14.14
N TYR A 537 9.11 20.49 -15.28
CA TYR A 537 7.83 21.17 -15.28
C TYR A 537 6.68 20.23 -14.87
N TYR A 538 5.97 20.67 -13.87
CA TYR A 538 4.67 20.13 -13.45
C TYR A 538 3.67 21.27 -13.28
N TYR A 539 2.42 21.03 -13.62
CA TYR A 539 1.37 22.03 -13.45
C TYR A 539 1.29 22.48 -11.98
N GLY A 540 1.45 23.78 -11.76
CA GLY A 540 1.51 24.39 -10.42
C GLY A 540 2.77 25.20 -10.17
N TYR A 541 3.80 25.10 -11.02
CA TYR A 541 4.91 26.05 -10.96
C TYR A 541 4.43 27.46 -11.32
N ARG A 542 4.93 28.46 -10.59
CA ARG A 542 4.67 29.89 -10.77
C ARG A 542 5.98 30.65 -10.67
N ALA A 543 6.13 31.70 -11.49
CA ALA A 543 7.23 32.63 -11.45
C ALA A 543 6.70 34.02 -11.10
N TYR A 544 7.37 34.71 -10.18
CA TYR A 544 7.01 36.06 -9.75
C TYR A 544 8.24 36.93 -9.66
N ASP A 545 8.10 38.19 -10.02
CA ASP A 545 9.02 39.22 -9.55
C ASP A 545 8.81 39.40 -8.05
N LYS A 546 9.88 39.21 -7.29
CA LYS A 546 9.82 39.21 -5.82
C LYS A 546 9.55 40.59 -5.22
N THR A 547 9.91 41.65 -5.97
CA THR A 547 9.78 43.04 -5.53
C THR A 547 8.39 43.58 -5.83
N THR A 548 7.92 43.35 -7.05
CA THR A 548 6.65 43.91 -7.54
C THR A 548 5.47 42.95 -7.30
N GLY A 549 5.75 41.66 -7.12
CA GLY A 549 4.71 40.61 -7.07
C GLY A 549 4.09 40.27 -8.43
N GLN A 550 4.60 40.85 -9.52
CA GLN A 550 4.12 40.57 -10.86
C GLN A 550 4.40 39.11 -11.25
N GLU A 551 3.41 38.41 -11.79
CA GLU A 551 3.58 37.06 -12.31
C GLU A 551 4.28 37.11 -13.68
N LEU A 552 5.29 36.27 -13.86
CA LEU A 552 6.01 36.06 -15.10
C LEU A 552 5.51 34.79 -15.78
N THR A 553 5.53 34.76 -17.11
CA THR A 553 5.10 33.60 -17.89
C THR A 553 6.06 32.43 -17.67
N ILE A 554 5.47 31.24 -17.44
CA ILE A 554 6.21 29.97 -17.44
C ILE A 554 5.87 29.21 -18.73
N THR A 555 6.91 28.73 -19.39
CA THR A 555 6.87 27.80 -20.53
C THR A 555 7.71 26.57 -20.23
N THR A 556 7.90 25.70 -21.18
CA THR A 556 8.73 24.49 -21.05
C THR A 556 9.77 24.43 -22.17
N SER A 557 10.94 23.89 -21.85
CA SER A 557 11.91 23.50 -22.89
C SER A 557 11.44 22.21 -23.60
N ASP A 558 12.18 21.80 -24.63
CA ASP A 558 11.91 20.57 -25.40
C ASP A 558 11.94 19.31 -24.51
N ASN A 559 12.71 19.33 -23.42
CA ASN A 559 12.78 18.22 -22.45
C ASN A 559 11.99 18.51 -21.16
N TYR A 560 10.96 19.36 -21.25
CA TYR A 560 10.05 19.69 -20.14
C TYR A 560 10.72 20.36 -18.93
N ALA A 561 11.88 21.00 -19.07
CA ALA A 561 12.39 21.85 -18.00
C ALA A 561 11.56 23.14 -17.87
N VAL A 562 11.46 23.68 -16.67
CA VAL A 562 10.76 24.95 -16.42
C VAL A 562 11.52 26.09 -17.08
N CYS A 563 10.84 26.86 -17.90
CA CYS A 563 11.33 28.06 -18.56
C CYS A 563 10.56 29.30 -18.08
N VAL A 564 11.27 30.38 -17.78
CA VAL A 564 10.66 31.67 -17.40
C VAL A 564 10.92 32.69 -18.48
N GLU A 565 9.88 33.37 -18.97
CA GLU A 565 9.98 34.46 -19.91
C GLU A 565 10.33 35.77 -19.18
N VAL A 566 11.47 36.36 -19.51
CA VAL A 566 11.95 37.59 -18.94
C VAL A 566 11.79 38.71 -19.99
N PRO A 567 10.91 39.68 -19.78
CA PRO A 567 10.63 40.74 -20.75
C PRO A 567 11.89 41.60 -21.11
N ALA A 568 11.84 42.26 -22.28
CA ALA A 568 12.87 43.20 -22.67
C ALA A 568 13.04 44.30 -21.61
N GLY A 569 14.30 44.61 -21.25
CA GLY A 569 14.62 45.62 -20.25
C GLY A 569 14.21 45.28 -18.81
N TYR A 570 13.88 44.04 -18.54
CA TYR A 570 13.58 43.57 -17.17
C TYR A 570 14.85 43.58 -16.32
N ASP A 571 14.75 44.12 -15.11
CA ASP A 571 15.78 44.10 -14.08
C ASP A 571 15.11 43.83 -12.71
N GLY A 572 15.24 42.62 -12.19
CA GLY A 572 14.51 42.23 -10.98
C GLY A 572 14.87 40.85 -10.45
N THR A 573 14.35 40.56 -9.27
CA THR A 573 14.53 39.26 -8.63
C THR A 573 13.36 38.34 -8.94
N VAL A 574 13.63 37.30 -9.71
CA VAL A 574 12.64 36.27 -10.07
C VAL A 574 12.63 35.17 -9.01
N GLN A 575 11.45 34.85 -8.52
CA GLN A 575 11.21 33.68 -7.69
C GLN A 575 10.34 32.68 -8.44
N VAL A 576 10.83 31.44 -8.54
CA VAL A 576 10.06 30.31 -9.09
C VAL A 576 9.77 29.33 -7.98
N THR A 577 8.50 28.91 -7.85
CA THR A 577 8.08 27.96 -6.82
C THR A 577 6.87 27.17 -7.27
N PHE A 578 6.70 25.96 -6.72
CA PHE A 578 5.47 25.18 -6.92
C PHE A 578 4.40 25.61 -5.94
N ARG A 579 3.21 25.92 -6.46
CA ARG A 579 2.03 26.25 -5.66
C ARG A 579 0.85 25.36 -6.04
N SER A 580 0.38 24.58 -5.08
CA SER A 580 -0.84 23.79 -5.26
C SER A 580 -2.01 24.71 -5.62
N PRO A 581 -2.81 24.37 -6.65
CA PRO A 581 -4.03 25.09 -6.96
C PRO A 581 -4.98 25.19 -5.76
N TRP A 582 -5.79 26.24 -5.68
CA TRP A 582 -6.67 26.47 -4.54
C TRP A 582 -7.66 25.32 -4.28
N TYR A 583 -8.17 24.69 -5.34
CA TYR A 583 -9.10 23.56 -5.21
C TYR A 583 -8.45 22.29 -4.67
N TRP A 584 -7.13 22.12 -4.78
CA TRP A 584 -6.41 21.05 -4.06
C TRP A 584 -6.43 21.31 -2.56
N ARG A 585 -6.27 22.57 -2.14
CA ARG A 585 -6.38 22.97 -0.72
C ARG A 585 -7.80 22.74 -0.17
N VAL A 586 -8.82 23.00 -1.00
CA VAL A 586 -10.20 22.64 -0.65
C VAL A 586 -10.35 21.12 -0.49
N ALA A 587 -9.80 20.32 -1.39
CA ALA A 587 -9.84 18.85 -1.30
C ALA A 587 -9.13 18.32 -0.04
N GLU A 588 -8.00 18.92 0.34
CA GLU A 588 -7.30 18.63 1.59
C GLU A 588 -8.19 18.94 2.80
N ALA A 589 -8.81 20.10 2.84
CA ALA A 589 -9.74 20.50 3.90
C ALA A 589 -10.95 19.55 3.98
N VAL A 590 -11.52 19.15 2.84
CA VAL A 590 -12.63 18.18 2.77
C VAL A 590 -12.20 16.84 3.39
N SER A 591 -11.01 16.35 3.08
CA SER A 591 -10.52 15.08 3.64
C SER A 591 -10.36 15.16 5.16
N TRP A 592 -9.76 16.24 5.69
CA TRP A 592 -9.61 16.43 7.12
C TRP A 592 -10.96 16.59 7.85
N LEU A 593 -11.86 17.39 7.29
CA LEU A 593 -13.20 17.58 7.87
C LEU A 593 -14.02 16.29 7.85
N SER A 594 -13.88 15.49 6.79
CA SER A 594 -14.54 14.18 6.70
C SER A 594 -14.01 13.20 7.73
N LEU A 595 -12.69 13.19 7.97
CA LEU A 595 -12.07 12.36 9.00
C LEU A 595 -12.55 12.77 10.40
N LEU A 596 -12.50 14.06 10.72
CA LEU A 596 -12.96 14.58 12.00
C LEU A 596 -14.46 14.34 12.20
N GLY A 597 -15.27 14.54 11.16
CA GLY A 597 -16.71 14.26 11.17
C GLY A 597 -17.02 12.78 11.42
N LEU A 598 -16.27 11.87 10.79
CA LEU A 598 -16.41 10.44 11.01
C LEU A 598 -16.09 10.05 12.47
N ILE A 599 -14.96 10.54 12.99
CA ILE A 599 -14.54 10.28 14.38
C ILE A 599 -15.56 10.85 15.38
N ALA A 600 -15.96 12.10 15.18
CA ALA A 600 -16.94 12.77 16.04
C ALA A 600 -18.30 12.05 15.99
N GLY A 601 -18.79 11.70 14.79
CA GLY A 601 -20.06 10.99 14.60
C GLY A 601 -20.08 9.66 15.36
N VAL A 602 -19.05 8.82 15.16
CA VAL A 602 -18.94 7.53 15.87
C VAL A 602 -18.86 7.71 17.39
N THR A 603 -18.10 8.72 17.84
CA THR A 603 -17.91 8.96 19.28
C THR A 603 -19.20 9.44 19.94
N LEU A 604 -19.90 10.40 19.32
CA LEU A 604 -21.15 10.96 19.84
C LEU A 604 -22.25 9.91 19.88
N GLU A 605 -22.35 9.09 18.86
CA GLU A 605 -23.34 8.04 18.76
C GLU A 605 -23.12 6.95 19.84
N LYS A 606 -21.88 6.50 20.02
CA LYS A 606 -21.53 5.60 21.12
C LYS A 606 -21.83 6.19 22.50
N ARG A 607 -21.62 7.51 22.70
CA ARG A 607 -21.99 8.18 23.95
C ARG A 607 -23.50 8.22 24.18
N ARG A 608 -24.31 8.41 23.11
CA ARG A 608 -25.78 8.37 23.20
C ARG A 608 -26.28 6.98 23.56
N GLU A 609 -25.71 5.94 22.92
CA GLU A 609 -26.05 4.55 23.23
C GLU A 609 -25.77 4.19 24.70
N ARG A 610 -24.63 4.64 25.26
CA ARG A 610 -24.28 4.44 26.67
C ARG A 610 -25.17 5.18 27.65
N LYS A 611 -25.76 6.30 27.23
CA LYS A 611 -26.72 7.03 28.09
C LYS A 611 -28.12 6.45 28.03
N ALA A 612 -28.43 5.68 26.99
CA ALA A 612 -29.74 5.04 26.79
C ALA A 612 -29.81 3.58 27.29
N SER A 613 -28.64 2.98 27.62
CA SER A 613 -28.50 1.69 28.32
C SER A 613 -28.31 1.90 29.84
#